data_f6c5d6da6b5c6a5eb9aba26dd35f4bb8
#
_entry.id   f6c5d6da6b5c6a5eb9aba26dd35f4bb8
#
_cell.length_a   1.000
_cell.length_b   1.000
_cell.length_c   1.000
_cell.angle_alpha   90.00
_cell.angle_beta   90.00
_cell.angle_gamma   90.00
#
_symmetry.space_group_name_H-M   'P 1'
#
loop_
_entity.id
_entity.type
_entity.pdbx_description
1 polymer ?
#
loop_
_entity_poly.entity_id
_entity_poly.type
_entity_poly.pdbx_seq_one_letter_code
_entity_poly.pdbx_strand_id
1 'polypeptide(L)'
;MKALRNRCSILFALFAVALARIIAPWGAIPIAVQSVGAQIEALSWMTAGGFSTALGVFTGQNFGAGRWDRIFRGYFTTIAISGAIGILVTICFLTLGRNIYTLFLREEEAIGLGIQYLSILAISQFFMCVEITTGGVFNGVGRTIPPSVVGITVTGLRIPLALYLSQPHIFGVTGVWWSITLTSVLKGLVLFSWFYLWMRSHPQYKTIPRRKIDFIRLLPTRIRQEVFDAKTEGNDED
;
A
#
# COMPACT_ATOMS: atom_id res chain seq x y z
N MET A 1 -22.65 13.26 1.27
CA MET A 1 -21.27 12.74 1.53
C MET A 1 -21.13 11.90 2.79
N LYS A 2 -21.60 12.32 3.99
CA LYS A 2 -21.53 11.51 5.25
C LYS A 2 -22.20 10.13 5.12
N ALA A 3 -23.39 10.04 4.51
CA ALA A 3 -24.13 8.79 4.37
C ALA A 3 -23.43 7.76 3.47
N LEU A 4 -22.77 8.17 2.40
CA LEU A 4 -21.99 7.31 1.51
C LEU A 4 -20.74 6.76 2.24
N ARG A 5 -20.04 7.61 2.99
CA ARG A 5 -18.89 7.20 3.80
C ARG A 5 -19.29 6.16 4.85
N ASN A 6 -20.41 6.36 5.53
CA ASN A 6 -20.90 5.39 6.50
C ASN A 6 -21.27 4.03 5.86
N ARG A 7 -21.89 4.04 4.67
CA ARG A 7 -22.22 2.81 3.95
C ARG A 7 -20.97 2.05 3.53
N CYS A 8 -19.92 2.73 3.03
CA CYS A 8 -18.65 2.10 2.72
C CYS A 8 -17.99 1.48 3.97
N SER A 9 -17.98 2.19 5.10
CA SER A 9 -17.41 1.66 6.34
C SER A 9 -18.14 0.42 6.86
N ILE A 10 -19.49 0.40 6.76
CA ILE A 10 -20.29 -0.78 7.13
C ILE A 10 -19.96 -1.96 6.21
N LEU A 11 -19.79 -1.72 4.91
CA LEU A 11 -19.44 -2.78 3.95
C LEU A 11 -18.07 -3.40 4.28
N PHE A 12 -17.06 -2.57 4.58
CA PHE A 12 -15.75 -3.06 4.99
C PHE A 12 -15.78 -3.84 6.31
N ALA A 13 -16.60 -3.41 7.27
CA ALA A 13 -16.80 -4.15 8.51
C ALA A 13 -17.46 -5.52 8.25
N LEU A 14 -18.46 -5.59 7.36
CA LEU A 14 -19.08 -6.86 6.95
C LEU A 14 -18.07 -7.80 6.27
N PHE A 15 -17.20 -7.27 5.41
CA PHE A 15 -16.14 -8.06 4.79
C PHE A 15 -15.15 -8.61 5.82
N ALA A 16 -14.77 -7.82 6.83
CA ALA A 16 -13.91 -8.28 7.91
C ALA A 16 -14.56 -9.40 8.74
N VAL A 17 -15.85 -9.26 9.07
CA VAL A 17 -16.62 -10.30 9.78
C VAL A 17 -16.75 -11.58 8.92
N ALA A 18 -16.96 -11.44 7.61
CA ALA A 18 -17.04 -12.59 6.71
C ALA A 18 -15.70 -13.35 6.67
N LEU A 19 -14.57 -12.65 6.59
CA LEU A 19 -13.25 -13.28 6.63
C LEU A 19 -12.98 -13.97 7.97
N ALA A 20 -13.36 -13.34 9.09
CA ALA A 20 -13.23 -13.94 10.41
C ALA A 20 -14.04 -15.24 10.54
N ARG A 21 -15.24 -15.28 9.93
CA ARG A 21 -16.06 -16.51 9.87
C ARG A 21 -15.43 -17.63 9.04
N ILE A 22 -14.70 -17.30 7.98
CA ILE A 22 -14.00 -18.28 7.14
C ILE A 22 -12.82 -18.91 7.92
N ILE A 23 -12.17 -18.14 8.80
CA ILE A 23 -11.03 -18.62 9.60
C ILE A 23 -11.48 -19.35 10.86
N ALA A 24 -12.65 -19.03 11.42
CA ALA A 24 -13.13 -19.59 12.68
C ALA A 24 -13.11 -21.14 12.76
N PRO A 25 -13.43 -21.91 11.71
CA PRO A 25 -13.36 -23.38 11.72
C PRO A 25 -11.94 -23.95 11.94
N TRP A 26 -10.90 -23.17 11.66
CA TRP A 26 -9.50 -23.57 11.82
C TRP A 26 -8.97 -23.45 13.26
N GLY A 27 -9.79 -22.97 14.19
CA GLY A 27 -9.47 -22.88 15.61
C GLY A 27 -9.01 -21.50 16.08
N ALA A 28 -8.61 -21.42 17.34
CA ALA A 28 -8.26 -20.15 18.00
C ALA A 28 -6.88 -19.62 17.57
N ILE A 29 -5.92 -20.51 17.29
CA ILE A 29 -4.54 -20.12 16.96
C ILE A 29 -4.47 -19.26 15.68
N PRO A 30 -5.06 -19.65 14.53
CA PRO A 30 -5.07 -18.81 13.33
C PRO A 30 -5.75 -17.46 13.52
N ILE A 31 -6.80 -17.39 14.35
CA ILE A 31 -7.48 -16.13 14.67
C ILE A 31 -6.54 -15.20 15.46
N ALA A 32 -5.85 -15.74 16.47
CA ALA A 32 -4.88 -14.98 17.26
C ALA A 32 -3.73 -14.47 16.40
N VAL A 33 -3.16 -15.35 15.56
CA VAL A 33 -2.09 -15.01 14.61
C VAL A 33 -2.52 -13.88 13.68
N GLN A 34 -3.70 -13.97 13.08
CA GLN A 34 -4.20 -12.92 12.19
C GLN A 34 -4.47 -11.62 12.94
N SER A 35 -4.98 -11.69 14.17
CA SER A 35 -5.27 -10.49 14.97
C SER A 35 -3.99 -9.73 15.33
N VAL A 36 -2.94 -10.45 15.74
CA VAL A 36 -1.61 -9.87 16.02
C VAL A 36 -1.00 -9.34 14.73
N GLY A 37 -1.02 -10.13 13.66
CA GLY A 37 -0.47 -9.73 12.36
C GLY A 37 -1.13 -8.47 11.80
N ALA A 38 -2.46 -8.35 11.90
CA ALA A 38 -3.19 -7.16 11.46
C ALA A 38 -2.78 -5.89 12.23
N GLN A 39 -2.43 -6.00 13.52
CA GLN A 39 -1.92 -4.87 14.31
C GLN A 39 -0.51 -4.46 13.86
N ILE A 40 0.33 -5.43 13.52
CA ILE A 40 1.67 -5.18 12.99
C ILE A 40 1.58 -4.49 11.63
N GLU A 41 0.69 -4.96 10.75
CA GLU A 41 0.43 -4.32 9.45
C GLU A 41 -0.13 -2.90 9.60
N ALA A 42 -0.86 -2.62 10.69
CA ALA A 42 -1.44 -1.30 10.93
C ALA A 42 -0.38 -0.19 10.93
N LEU A 43 0.83 -0.45 11.40
CA LEU A 43 1.94 0.51 11.36
C LEU A 43 2.28 0.93 9.93
N SER A 44 2.27 -0.03 9.00
CA SER A 44 2.56 0.21 7.58
C SER A 44 1.46 1.02 6.91
N TRP A 45 0.19 0.59 7.01
CA TRP A 45 -0.89 1.29 6.34
C TRP A 45 -1.24 2.65 6.98
N MET A 46 -1.03 2.83 8.29
CA MET A 46 -1.16 4.14 8.92
C MET A 46 -0.09 5.12 8.42
N THR A 47 1.15 4.67 8.26
CA THR A 47 2.23 5.46 7.68
C THR A 47 1.90 5.86 6.24
N ALA A 48 1.49 4.91 5.41
CA ALA A 48 1.03 5.19 4.03
C ALA A 48 -0.18 6.14 4.01
N GLY A 49 -1.10 6.02 4.98
CA GLY A 49 -2.24 6.91 5.17
C GLY A 49 -1.85 8.35 5.45
N GLY A 50 -0.79 8.56 6.25
CA GLY A 50 -0.21 9.88 6.48
C GLY A 50 0.29 10.53 5.19
N PHE A 51 1.06 9.79 4.39
CA PHE A 51 1.53 10.26 3.08
C PHE A 51 0.36 10.51 2.11
N SER A 52 -0.64 9.64 2.09
CA SER A 52 -1.84 9.80 1.29
C SER A 52 -2.60 11.09 1.63
N THR A 53 -2.74 11.38 2.92
CA THR A 53 -3.41 12.59 3.40
C THR A 53 -2.64 13.84 3.01
N ALA A 54 -1.34 13.88 3.24
CA ALA A 54 -0.48 14.99 2.85
C ALA A 54 -0.50 15.23 1.34
N LEU A 55 -0.39 14.15 0.54
CA LEU A 55 -0.50 14.21 -0.90
C LEU A 55 -1.87 14.72 -1.36
N GLY A 56 -2.95 14.30 -0.70
CA GLY A 56 -4.31 14.77 -0.99
C GLY A 56 -4.46 16.28 -0.83
N VAL A 57 -3.97 16.83 0.29
CA VAL A 57 -3.97 18.27 0.55
C VAL A 57 -3.10 19.02 -0.48
N PHE A 58 -1.87 18.56 -0.70
CA PHE A 58 -0.96 19.13 -1.69
C PHE A 58 -1.58 19.13 -3.09
N THR A 59 -2.19 18.02 -3.47
CA THR A 59 -2.87 17.86 -4.76
C THR A 59 -4.05 18.83 -4.88
N GLY A 60 -4.91 18.92 -3.86
CA GLY A 60 -6.06 19.82 -3.87
C GLY A 60 -5.67 21.29 -4.05
N GLN A 61 -4.63 21.75 -3.35
CA GLN A 61 -4.11 23.11 -3.48
C GLN A 61 -3.57 23.40 -4.89
N ASN A 62 -2.77 22.49 -5.44
CA ASN A 62 -2.18 22.66 -6.77
C ASN A 62 -3.23 22.45 -7.89
N PHE A 63 -4.26 21.63 -7.66
CA PHE A 63 -5.38 21.46 -8.58
C PHE A 63 -6.19 22.74 -8.71
N GLY A 64 -6.54 23.39 -7.58
CA GLY A 64 -7.21 24.68 -7.58
C GLY A 64 -6.40 25.80 -8.24
N ALA A 65 -5.07 25.73 -8.18
CA ALA A 65 -4.15 26.66 -8.82
C ALA A 65 -3.82 26.30 -10.29
N GLY A 66 -4.38 25.22 -10.86
CA GLY A 66 -4.10 24.77 -12.22
C GLY A 66 -2.68 24.22 -12.45
N ARG A 67 -1.93 23.92 -11.39
CA ARG A 67 -0.51 23.52 -11.44
C ARG A 67 -0.35 22.00 -11.53
N TRP A 68 -0.73 21.42 -12.65
CA TRP A 68 -0.68 19.99 -12.88
C TRP A 68 0.73 19.39 -12.85
N ASP A 69 1.75 20.14 -13.29
CA ASP A 69 3.15 19.74 -13.22
C ASP A 69 3.58 19.41 -11.78
N ARG A 70 3.12 20.21 -10.81
CA ARG A 70 3.38 19.96 -9.39
C ARG A 70 2.66 18.73 -8.87
N ILE A 71 1.40 18.52 -9.28
CA ILE A 71 0.62 17.35 -8.89
C ILE A 71 1.34 16.07 -9.32
N PHE A 72 1.77 16.02 -10.57
CA PHE A 72 2.45 14.82 -11.10
C PHE A 72 3.79 14.56 -10.43
N ARG A 73 4.61 15.61 -10.24
CA ARG A 73 5.88 15.45 -9.50
C ARG A 73 5.64 15.02 -8.06
N GLY A 74 4.72 15.67 -7.35
CA GLY A 74 4.35 15.32 -5.98
C GLY A 74 3.88 13.87 -5.86
N TYR A 75 3.05 13.41 -6.79
CA TYR A 75 2.57 12.04 -6.83
C TYR A 75 3.72 11.04 -6.97
N PHE A 76 4.59 11.19 -7.98
CA PHE A 76 5.69 10.25 -8.18
C PHE A 76 6.72 10.28 -7.05
N THR A 77 7.00 11.47 -6.49
CA THR A 77 7.86 11.58 -5.31
C THR A 77 7.26 10.86 -4.12
N THR A 78 5.96 11.06 -3.84
CA THR A 78 5.29 10.42 -2.70
C THR A 78 5.19 8.91 -2.91
N ILE A 79 4.92 8.43 -4.13
CA ILE A 79 4.94 7.00 -4.44
C ILE A 79 6.34 6.38 -4.24
N ALA A 80 7.38 7.07 -4.64
CA ALA A 80 8.75 6.59 -4.45
C ALA A 80 9.08 6.44 -2.96
N ILE A 81 8.70 7.44 -2.14
CA ILE A 81 8.93 7.41 -0.70
C ILE A 81 8.08 6.34 -0.02
N SER A 82 6.76 6.33 -0.27
CA SER A 82 5.86 5.35 0.34
C SER A 82 6.15 3.92 -0.13
N GLY A 83 6.54 3.75 -1.40
CA GLY A 83 6.97 2.49 -1.96
C GLY A 83 8.27 1.98 -1.33
N ALA A 84 9.24 2.86 -1.10
CA ALA A 84 10.47 2.50 -0.39
C ALA A 84 10.18 2.04 1.05
N ILE A 85 9.24 2.70 1.74
CA ILE A 85 8.76 2.25 3.06
C ILE A 85 8.09 0.88 2.94
N GLY A 86 7.23 0.66 1.93
CA GLY A 86 6.60 -0.63 1.67
C GLY A 86 7.62 -1.76 1.46
N ILE A 87 8.70 -1.49 0.72
CA ILE A 87 9.81 -2.43 0.52
C ILE A 87 10.55 -2.69 1.84
N LEU A 88 10.81 -1.64 2.62
CA LEU A 88 11.45 -1.79 3.94
C LEU A 88 10.62 -2.68 4.86
N VAL A 89 9.30 -2.45 4.92
CA VAL A 89 8.38 -3.28 5.71
C VAL A 89 8.37 -4.73 5.19
N THR A 90 8.38 -4.93 3.88
CA THR A 90 8.50 -6.26 3.27
C THR A 90 9.74 -6.99 3.77
N ILE A 91 10.91 -6.33 3.74
CA ILE A 91 12.16 -6.88 4.23
C ILE A 91 12.07 -7.19 5.74
N CYS A 92 11.50 -6.27 6.53
CA CYS A 92 11.30 -6.49 7.96
C CYS A 92 10.40 -7.71 8.25
N PHE A 93 9.32 -7.89 7.52
CA PHE A 93 8.41 -9.03 7.70
C PHE A 93 9.07 -10.35 7.35
N LEU A 94 9.91 -10.38 6.30
CA LEU A 94 10.61 -11.59 5.89
C LEU A 94 11.78 -11.95 6.82
N THR A 95 12.48 -10.95 7.36
CA THR A 95 13.70 -11.18 8.17
C THR A 95 13.41 -11.26 9.68
N LEU A 96 12.50 -10.43 10.18
CA LEU A 96 12.22 -10.29 11.60
C LEU A 96 10.89 -10.94 12.02
N GLY A 97 10.20 -11.64 11.12
CA GLY A 97 8.88 -12.22 11.39
C GLY A 97 8.83 -13.08 12.65
N ARG A 98 9.84 -13.93 12.89
CA ARG A 98 9.96 -14.74 14.10
C ARG A 98 10.07 -13.85 15.35
N ASN A 99 11.00 -12.91 15.35
CA ASN A 99 11.24 -12.02 16.49
C ASN A 99 10.01 -11.18 16.83
N ILE A 100 9.28 -10.75 15.81
CA ILE A 100 8.05 -9.98 15.99
C ILE A 100 6.99 -10.83 16.68
N TYR A 101 6.74 -12.07 16.21
CA TYR A 101 5.70 -12.91 16.80
C TYR A 101 6.05 -13.42 18.20
N THR A 102 7.33 -13.68 18.51
CA THR A 102 7.77 -14.10 19.85
C THR A 102 7.53 -13.03 20.92
N LEU A 103 7.35 -11.77 20.55
CA LEU A 103 6.97 -10.70 21.48
C LEU A 103 5.51 -10.80 21.95
N PHE A 104 4.64 -11.38 21.12
CA PHE A 104 3.20 -11.41 21.36
C PHE A 104 2.67 -12.81 21.70
N LEU A 105 3.30 -13.85 21.16
CA LEU A 105 2.86 -15.24 21.31
C LEU A 105 3.99 -16.09 21.89
N ARG A 106 3.61 -17.07 22.73
CA ARG A 106 4.57 -17.97 23.40
C ARG A 106 4.55 -19.39 22.82
N GLU A 107 3.50 -19.76 22.11
CA GLU A 107 3.33 -21.08 21.54
C GLU A 107 4.08 -21.18 20.20
N GLU A 108 4.98 -22.15 20.09
CA GLU A 108 5.79 -22.35 18.86
C GLU A 108 4.92 -22.61 17.62
N GLU A 109 3.78 -23.28 17.77
CA GLU A 109 2.84 -23.51 16.67
C GLU A 109 2.27 -22.18 16.16
N ALA A 110 1.85 -21.30 17.07
CA ALA A 110 1.32 -19.97 16.71
C ALA A 110 2.40 -19.08 16.10
N ILE A 111 3.64 -19.16 16.59
CA ILE A 111 4.78 -18.43 16.01
C ILE A 111 5.06 -18.92 14.58
N GLY A 112 5.07 -20.24 14.37
CA GLY A 112 5.27 -20.83 13.04
C GLY A 112 4.23 -20.38 12.02
N LEU A 113 2.94 -20.39 12.40
CA LEU A 113 1.86 -19.87 11.58
C LEU A 113 1.99 -18.34 11.38
N GLY A 114 2.43 -17.60 12.38
CA GLY A 114 2.66 -16.17 12.31
C GLY A 114 3.75 -15.79 11.30
N ILE A 115 4.84 -16.55 11.24
CA ILE A 115 5.88 -16.35 10.23
C ILE A 115 5.32 -16.57 8.83
N GLN A 116 4.50 -17.60 8.62
CA GLN A 116 3.83 -17.83 7.33
C GLN A 116 2.90 -16.68 6.98
N TYR A 117 2.11 -16.19 7.94
CA TYR A 117 1.24 -15.04 7.76
C TYR A 117 2.01 -13.83 7.26
N LEU A 118 3.04 -13.38 7.99
CA LEU A 118 3.83 -12.21 7.60
C LEU A 118 4.54 -12.41 6.26
N SER A 119 5.05 -13.61 5.98
CA SER A 119 5.72 -13.90 4.71
C SER A 119 4.77 -13.78 3.51
N ILE A 120 3.53 -14.24 3.64
CA ILE A 120 2.51 -14.12 2.60
C ILE A 120 2.12 -12.66 2.41
N LEU A 121 1.89 -11.93 3.50
CA LEU A 121 1.45 -10.54 3.44
C LEU A 121 2.58 -9.56 3.06
N ALA A 122 3.84 -9.92 3.31
CA ALA A 122 5.01 -9.13 2.90
C ALA A 122 4.95 -8.75 1.41
N ILE A 123 4.52 -9.69 0.56
CA ILE A 123 4.41 -9.47 -0.90
C ILE A 123 3.47 -8.30 -1.23
N SER A 124 2.43 -8.12 -0.45
CA SER A 124 1.42 -7.08 -0.70
C SER A 124 1.76 -5.70 -0.14
N GLN A 125 2.75 -5.57 0.75
CA GLN A 125 3.03 -4.32 1.47
C GLN A 125 3.39 -3.15 0.53
N PHE A 126 4.23 -3.40 -0.46
CA PHE A 126 4.54 -2.42 -1.49
C PHE A 126 3.29 -1.94 -2.25
N PHE A 127 2.48 -2.89 -2.73
CA PHE A 127 1.27 -2.58 -3.50
C PHE A 127 0.21 -1.88 -2.67
N MET A 128 0.11 -2.20 -1.39
CA MET A 128 -0.77 -1.51 -0.44
C MET A 128 -0.35 -0.05 -0.24
N CYS A 129 0.95 0.22 -0.10
CA CYS A 129 1.45 1.59 -0.02
C CYS A 129 1.14 2.38 -1.30
N VAL A 130 1.30 1.77 -2.47
CA VAL A 130 0.96 2.36 -3.77
C VAL A 130 -0.55 2.64 -3.87
N GLU A 131 -1.40 1.69 -3.46
CA GLU A 131 -2.87 1.84 -3.45
C GLU A 131 -3.28 3.05 -2.62
N ILE A 132 -2.85 3.09 -1.34
CA ILE A 132 -3.24 4.12 -0.38
C ILE A 132 -2.78 5.51 -0.86
N THR A 133 -1.54 5.61 -1.34
CA THR A 133 -0.97 6.86 -1.85
C THR A 133 -1.71 7.35 -3.10
N THR A 134 -2.03 6.43 -4.02
CA THR A 134 -2.79 6.76 -5.23
C THR A 134 -4.23 7.17 -4.90
N GLY A 135 -4.83 6.57 -3.88
CA GLY A 135 -6.13 7.02 -3.35
C GLY A 135 -6.09 8.48 -2.89
N GLY A 136 -4.98 8.90 -2.26
CA GLY A 136 -4.77 10.28 -1.82
C GLY A 136 -4.80 11.30 -2.95
N VAL A 137 -4.10 11.04 -4.05
CA VAL A 137 -4.10 11.96 -5.20
C VAL A 137 -5.47 12.04 -5.86
N PHE A 138 -6.19 10.93 -6.01
CA PHE A 138 -7.56 10.93 -6.52
C PHE A 138 -8.51 11.76 -5.65
N ASN A 139 -8.40 11.62 -4.34
CA ASN A 139 -9.17 12.42 -3.38
C ASN A 139 -8.82 13.92 -3.49
N GLY A 140 -7.55 14.24 -3.68
CA GLY A 140 -7.08 15.62 -3.85
C GLY A 140 -7.61 16.30 -5.10
N VAL A 141 -7.78 15.59 -6.23
CA VAL A 141 -8.41 16.12 -7.43
C VAL A 141 -9.95 16.06 -7.41
N GLY A 142 -10.54 15.64 -6.28
CA GLY A 142 -11.99 15.52 -6.11
C GLY A 142 -12.62 14.30 -6.78
N ARG A 143 -11.83 13.37 -7.31
CA ARG A 143 -12.31 12.15 -7.97
C ARG A 143 -12.27 10.96 -7.00
N THR A 144 -13.23 10.87 -6.10
CA THR A 144 -13.31 9.82 -5.08
C THR A 144 -13.91 8.50 -5.58
N ILE A 145 -14.53 8.49 -6.76
CA ILE A 145 -15.19 7.30 -7.32
C ILE A 145 -14.19 6.18 -7.63
N PRO A 146 -13.07 6.39 -8.36
CA PRO A 146 -12.14 5.33 -8.68
C PRO A 146 -11.59 4.56 -7.46
N PRO A 147 -11.05 5.20 -6.42
CA PRO A 147 -10.57 4.46 -5.26
C PRO A 147 -11.69 3.76 -4.49
N SER A 148 -12.90 4.33 -4.45
CA SER A 148 -14.04 3.70 -3.80
C SER A 148 -14.52 2.46 -4.55
N VAL A 149 -14.64 2.52 -5.87
CA VAL A 149 -15.06 1.38 -6.71
C VAL A 149 -14.03 0.26 -6.61
N VAL A 150 -12.75 0.55 -6.83
CA VAL A 150 -11.68 -0.46 -6.72
C VAL A 150 -11.63 -1.05 -5.32
N GLY A 151 -11.70 -0.21 -4.28
CA GLY A 151 -11.70 -0.66 -2.90
C GLY A 151 -12.84 -1.61 -2.58
N ILE A 152 -14.08 -1.29 -2.96
CA ILE A 152 -15.26 -2.11 -2.65
C ILE A 152 -15.27 -3.39 -3.50
N THR A 153 -15.07 -3.28 -4.81
CA THR A 153 -15.20 -4.44 -5.72
C THR A 153 -14.12 -5.47 -5.47
N VAL A 154 -12.86 -5.03 -5.35
CA VAL A 154 -11.74 -5.96 -5.16
C VAL A 154 -11.71 -6.53 -3.73
N THR A 155 -12.12 -5.72 -2.71
CA THR A 155 -12.27 -6.27 -1.34
C THR A 155 -13.47 -7.21 -1.25
N GLY A 156 -14.54 -6.97 -2.01
CA GLY A 156 -15.65 -7.91 -2.13
C GLY A 156 -15.24 -9.24 -2.80
N LEU A 157 -14.41 -9.18 -3.83
CA LEU A 157 -13.86 -10.35 -4.51
C LEU A 157 -12.97 -11.21 -3.57
N ARG A 158 -12.44 -10.62 -2.50
CA ARG A 158 -11.66 -11.34 -1.49
C ARG A 158 -12.44 -12.47 -0.83
N ILE A 159 -13.76 -12.30 -0.62
CA ILE A 159 -14.61 -13.31 0.05
C ILE A 159 -14.71 -14.60 -0.75
N PRO A 160 -15.19 -14.60 -2.02
CA PRO A 160 -15.24 -15.84 -2.81
C PRO A 160 -13.85 -16.44 -3.06
N LEU A 161 -12.83 -15.59 -3.19
CA LEU A 161 -11.45 -16.04 -3.35
C LEU A 161 -10.94 -16.73 -2.07
N ALA A 162 -11.25 -16.19 -0.90
CA ALA A 162 -10.91 -16.79 0.39
C ALA A 162 -11.62 -18.13 0.58
N LEU A 163 -12.92 -18.23 0.25
CA LEU A 163 -13.69 -19.47 0.32
C LEU A 163 -13.10 -20.55 -0.59
N TYR A 164 -12.66 -20.19 -1.79
CA TYR A 164 -12.05 -21.13 -2.72
C TYR A 164 -10.65 -21.58 -2.26
N LEU A 165 -9.78 -20.63 -1.91
CA LEU A 165 -8.40 -20.94 -1.52
C LEU A 165 -8.28 -21.58 -0.13
N SER A 166 -9.24 -21.36 0.77
CA SER A 166 -9.23 -21.95 2.12
C SER A 166 -9.66 -23.42 2.17
N GLN A 167 -9.98 -24.03 1.04
CA GLN A 167 -10.32 -25.46 1.01
C GLN A 167 -9.12 -26.30 1.47
N PRO A 168 -9.35 -27.36 2.29
CA PRO A 168 -8.25 -28.13 2.92
C PRO A 168 -7.31 -28.80 1.91
N HIS A 169 -7.80 -29.11 0.71
CA HIS A 169 -7.00 -29.71 -0.37
C HIS A 169 -6.23 -28.71 -1.24
N ILE A 170 -6.42 -27.38 -1.04
CA ILE A 170 -5.69 -26.34 -1.77
C ILE A 170 -4.62 -25.74 -0.83
N PHE A 171 -4.99 -24.77 0.00
CA PHE A 171 -4.05 -24.08 0.89
C PHE A 171 -4.51 -24.08 2.36
N GLY A 172 -5.72 -24.56 2.67
CA GLY A 172 -6.24 -24.52 4.04
C GLY A 172 -6.32 -23.07 4.57
N VAL A 173 -5.93 -22.86 5.83
CA VAL A 173 -5.99 -21.54 6.48
C VAL A 173 -5.14 -20.49 5.79
N THR A 174 -3.99 -20.85 5.21
CA THR A 174 -3.12 -19.91 4.50
C THR A 174 -3.75 -19.38 3.22
N GLY A 175 -4.73 -20.09 2.66
CA GLY A 175 -5.51 -19.65 1.50
C GLY A 175 -6.27 -18.35 1.76
N VAL A 176 -6.72 -18.11 3.00
CA VAL A 176 -7.35 -16.84 3.38
C VAL A 176 -6.34 -15.70 3.28
N TRP A 177 -5.12 -15.91 3.75
CA TRP A 177 -4.06 -14.91 3.73
C TRP A 177 -3.57 -14.62 2.30
N TRP A 178 -3.50 -15.65 1.46
CA TRP A 178 -3.26 -15.51 0.03
C TRP A 178 -4.34 -14.67 -0.66
N SER A 179 -5.62 -14.84 -0.29
CA SER A 179 -6.69 -14.02 -0.84
C SER A 179 -6.53 -12.53 -0.48
N ILE A 180 -6.05 -12.23 0.74
CA ILE A 180 -5.75 -10.87 1.18
C ILE A 180 -4.62 -10.29 0.33
N THR A 181 -3.52 -11.02 0.19
CA THR A 181 -2.34 -10.61 -0.58
C THR A 181 -2.68 -10.35 -2.04
N LEU A 182 -3.31 -11.31 -2.72
CA LEU A 182 -3.67 -11.21 -4.14
C LEU A 182 -4.60 -10.03 -4.42
N THR A 183 -5.62 -9.85 -3.58
CA THR A 183 -6.55 -8.71 -3.73
C THR A 183 -5.88 -7.37 -3.44
N SER A 184 -4.93 -7.30 -2.52
CA SER A 184 -4.18 -6.07 -2.23
C SER A 184 -3.22 -5.71 -3.36
N VAL A 185 -2.54 -6.70 -3.94
CA VAL A 185 -1.71 -6.52 -5.15
C VAL A 185 -2.58 -6.02 -6.32
N LEU A 186 -3.73 -6.66 -6.54
CA LEU A 186 -4.65 -6.28 -7.60
C LEU A 186 -5.16 -4.83 -7.44
N LYS A 187 -5.54 -4.42 -6.22
CA LYS A 187 -5.97 -3.05 -5.94
C LYS A 187 -4.87 -2.04 -6.25
N GLY A 188 -3.65 -2.30 -5.79
CA GLY A 188 -2.51 -1.44 -6.05
C GLY A 188 -2.24 -1.26 -7.54
N LEU A 189 -2.21 -2.36 -8.29
CA LEU A 189 -2.00 -2.35 -9.75
C LEU A 189 -3.12 -1.63 -10.49
N VAL A 190 -4.37 -1.96 -10.20
CA VAL A 190 -5.54 -1.37 -10.89
C VAL A 190 -5.60 0.12 -10.62
N LEU A 191 -5.46 0.56 -9.36
CA LEU A 191 -5.59 1.97 -9.03
C LEU A 191 -4.43 2.80 -9.58
N PHE A 192 -3.19 2.27 -9.51
CA PHE A 192 -2.02 2.89 -10.12
C PHE A 192 -2.18 3.02 -11.63
N SER A 193 -2.56 1.94 -12.32
CA SER A 193 -2.76 1.93 -13.77
C SER A 193 -3.86 2.89 -14.19
N TRP A 194 -4.97 2.94 -13.45
CA TRP A 194 -6.06 3.87 -13.72
C TRP A 194 -5.61 5.31 -13.60
N PHE A 195 -4.89 5.66 -12.52
CA PHE A 195 -4.38 7.02 -12.35
C PHE A 195 -3.36 7.36 -13.44
N TYR A 196 -2.47 6.44 -13.77
CA TYR A 196 -1.44 6.64 -14.80
C TYR A 196 -2.04 6.87 -16.19
N LEU A 197 -3.06 6.09 -16.58
CA LEU A 197 -3.77 6.25 -17.85
C LEU A 197 -4.56 7.57 -17.87
N TRP A 198 -5.25 7.88 -16.78
CA TRP A 198 -5.98 9.13 -16.66
C TRP A 198 -5.05 10.35 -16.73
N MET A 199 -3.91 10.28 -16.08
CA MET A 199 -2.88 11.31 -16.13
C MET A 199 -2.36 11.52 -17.56
N ARG A 200 -2.07 10.43 -18.28
CA ARG A 200 -1.58 10.49 -19.69
C ARG A 200 -2.63 11.07 -20.66
N SER A 201 -3.90 10.88 -20.40
CA SER A 201 -4.97 11.45 -21.20
C SER A 201 -5.19 12.95 -20.96
N HIS A 202 -4.61 13.49 -19.87
CA HIS A 202 -4.78 14.90 -19.53
C HIS A 202 -3.95 15.79 -20.48
N PRO A 203 -4.56 16.83 -21.13
CA PRO A 203 -3.85 17.66 -22.11
C PRO A 203 -2.56 18.30 -21.58
N GLN A 204 -2.58 18.75 -20.34
CA GLN A 204 -1.42 19.40 -19.70
C GLN A 204 -0.26 18.46 -19.38
N TYR A 205 -0.48 17.14 -19.34
CA TYR A 205 0.61 16.18 -19.18
C TYR A 205 1.57 16.19 -20.40
N LYS A 206 1.05 16.42 -21.59
CA LYS A 206 1.83 16.48 -22.83
C LYS A 206 2.76 17.70 -22.91
N THR A 207 2.44 18.77 -22.19
CA THR A 207 3.22 20.02 -22.17
C THR A 207 4.29 20.07 -21.09
N ILE A 208 4.31 19.07 -20.18
CA ILE A 208 5.34 19.00 -19.14
C ILE A 208 6.66 18.60 -19.79
N PRO A 209 7.71 19.44 -19.73
CA PRO A 209 9.02 19.06 -20.24
C PRO A 209 9.46 17.80 -19.50
N ARG A 210 9.84 16.75 -20.23
CA ARG A 210 10.39 15.48 -19.71
C ARG A 210 11.77 15.73 -19.08
N ARG A 211 11.87 16.68 -18.17
CA ARG A 211 13.04 16.85 -17.35
C ARG A 211 13.16 15.60 -16.50
N LYS A 212 14.21 14.80 -16.70
CA LYS A 212 14.55 13.67 -15.82
C LYS A 212 14.31 14.14 -14.40
N ILE A 213 13.57 13.34 -13.63
CA ILE A 213 13.38 13.62 -12.19
C ILE A 213 14.79 13.50 -11.61
N ASP A 214 15.49 14.61 -11.52
CA ASP A 214 16.78 14.66 -10.87
C ASP A 214 16.51 14.45 -9.38
N PHE A 215 16.60 13.21 -8.97
CA PHE A 215 16.44 12.79 -7.56
C PHE A 215 17.39 13.60 -6.66
N ILE A 216 18.53 14.02 -7.22
CA ILE A 216 19.53 14.88 -6.57
C ILE A 216 18.94 16.27 -6.21
N ARG A 217 17.97 16.79 -6.97
CA ARG A 217 17.32 18.08 -6.66
C ARG A 217 16.27 18.00 -5.54
N LEU A 218 15.85 16.81 -5.18
CA LEU A 218 14.92 16.57 -4.06
C LEU A 218 15.65 16.45 -2.72
N LEU A 219 16.96 16.23 -2.74
CA LEU A 219 17.78 16.17 -1.54
C LEU A 219 17.94 17.57 -0.94
N PRO A 220 17.99 17.68 0.42
CA PRO A 220 18.35 18.91 1.09
C PRO A 220 19.66 19.47 0.52
N THR A 221 19.79 20.78 0.49
CA THR A 221 20.92 21.52 -0.12
C THR A 221 22.28 20.99 0.32
N ARG A 222 22.40 20.56 1.57
CA ARG A 222 23.62 20.01 2.18
C ARG A 222 24.02 18.66 1.56
N ILE A 223 23.10 17.74 1.45
CA ILE A 223 23.33 16.40 0.86
C ILE A 223 23.54 16.52 -0.66
N ARG A 224 22.88 17.51 -1.30
CA ARG A 224 23.07 17.77 -2.72
C ARG A 224 24.50 18.26 -3.04
N GLN A 225 25.08 19.07 -2.19
CA GLN A 225 26.46 19.53 -2.33
C GLN A 225 27.44 18.37 -2.15
N GLU A 226 27.29 17.57 -1.12
CA GLU A 226 28.14 16.37 -0.87
C GLU A 226 28.11 15.38 -2.05
N VAL A 227 26.93 15.15 -2.65
CA VAL A 227 26.79 14.26 -3.83
C VAL A 227 27.38 14.90 -5.09
N PHE A 228 27.35 16.21 -5.21
CA PHE A 228 27.92 16.94 -6.34
C PHE A 228 29.45 16.96 -6.25
N ASP A 229 29.98 17.22 -5.07
CA ASP A 229 31.43 17.28 -4.80
C ASP A 229 32.08 15.89 -5.00
N ALA A 230 31.44 14.81 -4.51
CA ALA A 230 31.90 13.45 -4.71
C ALA A 230 31.89 13.01 -6.19
N LYS A 231 31.02 13.61 -7.01
CA LYS A 231 30.95 13.32 -8.45
C LYS A 231 31.96 14.11 -9.29
N THR A 232 32.42 15.26 -8.79
CA THR A 232 33.50 16.06 -9.40
C THR A 232 34.87 15.45 -9.07
N GLU A 233 35.09 15.00 -7.83
CA GLU A 233 36.35 14.35 -7.44
C GLU A 233 36.59 13.01 -8.19
N GLY A 234 35.55 12.23 -8.51
CA GLY A 234 35.69 10.99 -9.26
C GLY A 234 35.89 11.14 -10.77
N ASN A 235 35.79 12.35 -11.32
CA ASN A 235 35.98 12.61 -12.76
C ASN A 235 37.38 13.20 -13.07
N ASP A 236 38.15 13.54 -12.05
CA ASP A 236 39.51 14.09 -12.18
C ASP A 236 40.61 13.01 -12.04
N GLU A 237 40.21 11.73 -11.82
CA GLU A 237 41.11 10.59 -11.68
C GLU A 237 41.14 9.66 -12.95
N ASP A 238 40.45 9.97 -14.03
CA ASP A 238 40.48 9.28 -15.33
C ASP A 238 41.10 10.23 -16.38
#